data_d563c736a72825acfe0b869020b1300d
#
_entry.id   d563c736a72825acfe0b869020b1300d
#
_cell.length_a   1.000
_cell.length_b   1.000
_cell.length_c   1.000
_cell.angle_alpha   90.00
_cell.angle_beta   90.00
_cell.angle_gamma   90.00
#
_symmetry.space_group_name_H-M   'P 1'
#
loop_
_entity.id
_entity.type
_entity.pdbx_description
1 polymer ?
#
loop_
_entity_poly.entity_id
_entity_poly.type
_entity_poly.pdbx_seq_one_letter_code
_entity_poly.pdbx_strand_id
1 'polypeptide(L)'
;CELLFCTNAAGSLRPEVGPGSLVALSDHINTMPGTPMVGPNDERFGERFFSLANAYDADYRAVLQSVAAEEGFPLTEGVFVSYPGPNFETAAEIRMMQIIGGDVV
;
A
#
# COMPACT_ATOMS: atom_id res chain seq x y z
N CYS A 1 2.68 -12.37 16.53
CA CYS A 1 1.64 -11.95 15.59
C CYS A 1 1.87 -12.70 14.28
N GLU A 2 0.85 -13.38 13.77
CA GLU A 2 0.96 -14.17 12.53
C GLU A 2 0.50 -13.34 11.33
N LEU A 3 -0.41 -12.39 11.54
CA LEU A 3 -0.98 -11.52 10.51
C LEU A 3 -1.24 -10.13 11.10
N LEU A 4 -0.88 -9.10 10.35
CA LEU A 4 -1.32 -7.73 10.56
C LEU A 4 -2.24 -7.32 9.41
N PHE A 5 -3.49 -6.99 9.73
CA PHE A 5 -4.46 -6.48 8.76
C PHE A 5 -4.74 -5.00 9.05
N CYS A 6 -4.45 -4.14 8.08
CA CYS A 6 -4.62 -2.69 8.21
C CYS A 6 -5.55 -2.16 7.13
N THR A 7 -6.33 -1.14 7.46
CA THR A 7 -7.16 -0.39 6.51
C THR A 7 -6.91 1.11 6.64
N ASN A 8 -7.02 1.82 5.54
CA ASN A 8 -6.95 3.28 5.49
C ASN A 8 -7.80 3.82 4.35
N ALA A 9 -8.14 5.10 4.42
CA ALA A 9 -8.66 5.83 3.28
C ALA A 9 -7.50 6.28 2.38
N ALA A 10 -7.70 6.25 1.06
CA ALA A 10 -6.70 6.67 0.08
C ALA A 10 -7.37 7.36 -1.11
N GLY A 11 -6.63 8.25 -1.78
CA GLY A 11 -7.01 8.81 -3.06
C GLY A 11 -6.64 7.86 -4.20
N SER A 12 -7.52 7.73 -5.20
CA SER A 12 -7.21 6.91 -6.38
C SER A 12 -6.37 7.70 -7.39
N LEU A 13 -5.33 7.06 -7.90
CA LEU A 13 -4.52 7.54 -9.02
C LEU A 13 -4.98 6.93 -10.35
N ARG A 14 -5.99 6.04 -10.31
CA ARG A 14 -6.53 5.28 -11.44
C ARG A 14 -7.97 5.74 -11.74
N PRO A 15 -8.27 6.22 -12.95
CA PRO A 15 -9.61 6.71 -13.30
C PRO A 15 -10.72 5.66 -13.15
N GLU A 16 -10.39 4.37 -13.34
CA GLU A 16 -11.34 3.27 -13.23
C GLU A 16 -11.62 2.82 -11.78
N VAL A 17 -10.84 3.28 -10.82
CA VAL A 17 -11.02 3.00 -9.38
C VAL A 17 -11.64 4.22 -8.73
N GLY A 18 -12.97 4.27 -8.73
CA GLY A 18 -13.74 5.42 -8.24
C GLY A 18 -13.97 5.40 -6.71
N PRO A 19 -14.60 6.46 -6.18
CA PRO A 19 -14.98 6.54 -4.77
C PRO A 19 -15.85 5.35 -4.34
N GLY A 20 -15.57 4.82 -3.15
CA GLY A 20 -16.26 3.64 -2.61
C GLY A 20 -15.64 2.30 -3.04
N SER A 21 -14.62 2.31 -3.90
CA SER A 21 -13.89 1.10 -4.26
C SER A 21 -13.02 0.61 -3.10
N LEU A 22 -12.83 -0.71 -3.05
CA LEU A 22 -11.83 -1.36 -2.20
C LEU A 22 -10.60 -1.72 -3.05
N VAL A 23 -9.42 -1.48 -2.48
CA VAL A 23 -8.15 -1.81 -3.11
C VAL A 23 -7.32 -2.64 -2.15
N ALA A 24 -6.97 -3.87 -2.54
CA ALA A 24 -6.00 -4.68 -1.83
C ALA A 24 -4.59 -4.21 -2.21
N LEU A 25 -3.81 -3.76 -1.23
CA LEU A 25 -2.46 -3.32 -1.51
C LEU A 25 -1.56 -4.51 -1.85
N SER A 26 -0.89 -4.43 -2.99
CA SER A 26 0.09 -5.44 -3.45
C SER A 26 1.53 -5.03 -3.15
N ASP A 27 1.77 -3.73 -3.01
CA ASP A 27 3.09 -3.16 -2.69
C ASP A 27 2.94 -1.70 -2.23
N HIS A 28 4.06 -1.05 -1.89
CA HIS A 28 4.08 0.38 -1.62
C HIS A 28 5.33 1.07 -2.17
N ILE A 29 5.19 2.37 -2.42
CA ILE A 29 6.29 3.29 -2.72
C ILE A 29 6.38 4.29 -1.57
N ASN A 30 7.48 4.29 -0.85
CA ASN A 30 7.68 5.19 0.28
C ASN A 30 8.27 6.53 -0.20
N THR A 31 7.47 7.59 -0.21
CA THR A 31 7.92 8.97 -0.46
C THR A 31 8.01 9.81 0.82
N MET A 32 7.85 9.18 1.99
CA MET A 32 8.01 9.85 3.27
C MET A 32 9.47 10.29 3.49
N PRO A 33 9.72 11.36 4.25
CA PRO A 33 11.08 11.87 4.48
C PRO A 33 11.99 10.93 5.29
N GLY A 34 11.46 9.80 5.73
CA GLY A 34 12.21 8.82 6.51
C GLY A 34 11.47 7.50 6.67
N THR A 35 12.10 6.60 7.39
CA THR A 35 11.52 5.33 7.79
C THR A 35 11.85 5.05 9.25
N PRO A 36 10.96 4.41 10.02
CA PRO A 36 11.23 4.04 11.42
C PRO A 36 12.40 3.05 11.56
N MET A 37 12.87 2.48 10.45
CA MET A 37 14.01 1.56 10.44
C MET A 37 15.38 2.25 10.49
N VAL A 38 15.42 3.58 10.34
CA VAL A 38 16.65 4.37 10.51
C VAL A 38 16.98 4.51 11.98
N GLY A 39 18.21 4.17 12.35
CA GLY A 39 18.69 4.26 13.73
C GLY A 39 19.34 2.96 14.23
N PRO A 40 19.58 2.80 15.52
CA PRO A 40 20.13 1.59 16.11
C PRO A 40 19.21 0.39 15.89
N ASN A 41 19.77 -0.76 15.56
CA ASN A 41 19.00 -2.01 15.50
C ASN A 41 18.89 -2.62 16.91
N ASP A 42 17.76 -3.21 17.23
CA ASP A 42 17.57 -4.07 18.40
C ASP A 42 17.43 -5.51 17.92
N GLU A 43 18.48 -6.30 18.05
CA GLU A 43 18.57 -7.67 17.58
C GLU A 43 17.52 -8.61 18.19
N ARG A 44 16.87 -8.19 19.30
CA ARG A 44 15.74 -8.94 19.89
C ARG A 44 14.51 -8.98 18.98
N PHE A 45 14.38 -8.01 18.04
CA PHE A 45 13.28 -7.94 17.06
C PHE A 45 13.63 -8.53 15.70
N GLY A 46 14.90 -8.78 15.42
CA GLY A 46 15.34 -9.39 14.19
C GLY A 46 16.55 -8.73 13.55
N GLU A 47 16.85 -9.16 12.34
CA GLU A 47 17.99 -8.68 11.57
C GLU A 47 17.81 -7.22 11.15
N ARG A 48 18.95 -6.49 11.05
CA ARG A 48 18.95 -5.11 10.58
C ARG A 48 18.44 -4.96 9.15
N PHE A 49 18.81 -5.89 8.28
CA PHE A 49 18.43 -5.88 6.86
C PHE A 49 17.55 -7.09 6.57
N PHE A 50 16.30 -6.83 6.27
CA PHE A 50 15.30 -7.84 5.95
C PHE A 50 14.59 -7.50 4.65
N SER A 51 14.09 -8.53 3.98
CA SER A 51 13.38 -8.37 2.71
C SER A 51 11.96 -7.84 2.92
N LEU A 52 11.53 -6.91 2.07
CA LEU A 52 10.14 -6.47 1.93
C LEU A 52 9.44 -7.07 0.70
N ALA A 53 10.09 -8.02 -0.01
CA ALA A 53 9.56 -8.56 -1.25
C ALA A 53 8.19 -9.24 -1.11
N ASN A 54 7.83 -9.72 0.08
CA ASN A 54 6.51 -10.28 0.40
C ASN A 54 5.86 -9.57 1.61
N ALA A 55 6.10 -8.26 1.76
CA ALA A 55 5.49 -7.50 2.86
C ALA A 55 3.96 -7.48 2.76
N TYR A 56 3.42 -7.53 1.55
CA TYR A 56 2.00 -7.72 1.23
C TYR A 56 1.79 -9.16 0.77
N ASP A 57 1.63 -10.05 1.71
CA ASP A 57 1.65 -11.49 1.50
C ASP A 57 0.70 -11.96 0.38
N ALA A 58 1.25 -12.68 -0.60
CA ALA A 58 0.53 -13.09 -1.80
C ALA A 58 -0.60 -14.10 -1.50
N ASP A 59 -0.41 -14.97 -0.52
CA ASP A 59 -1.40 -15.99 -0.17
C ASP A 59 -2.60 -15.35 0.53
N TYR A 60 -2.35 -14.39 1.45
CA TYR A 60 -3.43 -13.61 2.07
C TYR A 60 -4.16 -12.72 1.08
N ARG A 61 -3.46 -12.14 0.08
CA ARG A 61 -4.13 -11.39 -1.00
C ARG A 61 -5.03 -12.30 -1.85
N ALA A 62 -4.59 -13.52 -2.14
CA ALA A 62 -5.44 -14.50 -2.83
C ALA A 62 -6.70 -14.85 -2.03
N VAL A 63 -6.59 -14.96 -0.70
CA VAL A 63 -7.75 -15.14 0.18
C VAL A 63 -8.70 -13.94 0.09
N LEU A 64 -8.19 -12.71 0.11
CA LEU A 64 -9.01 -11.50 -0.04
C LEU A 64 -9.76 -11.49 -1.38
N GLN A 65 -9.11 -11.87 -2.48
CA GLN A 65 -9.76 -11.97 -3.80
C GLN A 65 -10.86 -13.03 -3.82
N SER A 66 -10.63 -14.18 -3.19
CA SER A 66 -11.65 -15.24 -3.09
C SER A 66 -12.87 -14.76 -2.31
N VAL A 67 -12.67 -14.16 -1.14
CA VAL A 67 -13.75 -13.61 -0.31
C VAL A 67 -14.52 -12.51 -1.05
N ALA A 68 -13.81 -11.60 -1.74
CA ALA A 68 -14.45 -10.56 -2.52
C ALA A 68 -15.36 -11.13 -3.63
N ALA A 69 -14.90 -12.20 -4.30
CA ALA A 69 -15.68 -12.88 -5.31
C ALA A 69 -16.91 -13.59 -4.72
N GLU A 70 -16.78 -14.24 -3.56
CA GLU A 70 -17.87 -14.91 -2.85
C GLU A 70 -18.93 -13.91 -2.37
N GLU A 71 -18.50 -12.75 -1.86
CA GLU A 71 -19.37 -11.68 -1.37
C GLU A 71 -19.91 -10.76 -2.51
N GLY A 72 -19.45 -10.96 -3.74
CA GLY A 72 -19.98 -10.30 -4.93
C GLY A 72 -19.58 -8.83 -5.09
N PHE A 73 -18.43 -8.41 -4.57
CA PHE A 73 -17.91 -7.06 -4.79
C PHE A 73 -16.54 -7.08 -5.52
N PRO A 74 -16.26 -6.06 -6.36
CA PRO A 74 -14.97 -5.95 -7.03
C PRO A 74 -13.87 -5.57 -6.04
N LEU A 75 -12.75 -6.29 -6.07
CA LEU A 75 -11.54 -5.97 -5.31
C LEU A 75 -10.38 -5.80 -6.30
N THR A 76 -9.90 -4.56 -6.43
CA THR A 76 -8.74 -4.24 -7.26
C THR A 76 -7.47 -4.41 -6.45
N GLU A 77 -6.37 -4.87 -7.06
CA GLU A 77 -5.04 -4.76 -6.46
C GLU A 77 -4.35 -3.48 -6.91
N GLY A 78 -3.50 -2.93 -6.05
CA GLY A 78 -2.78 -1.71 -6.38
C GLY A 78 -1.59 -1.42 -5.47
N VAL A 79 -0.70 -0.56 -5.97
CA VAL A 79 0.48 -0.05 -5.27
C VAL A 79 0.13 1.25 -4.55
N PHE A 80 0.41 1.29 -3.24
CA PHE A 80 0.20 2.47 -2.41
C PHE A 80 1.40 3.39 -2.44
N VAL A 81 1.19 4.67 -2.71
CA VAL A 81 2.21 5.72 -2.52
C VAL A 81 1.97 6.40 -1.19
N SER A 82 2.92 6.31 -0.26
CA SER A 82 2.84 7.08 0.98
C SER A 82 3.32 8.50 0.75
N TYR A 83 2.50 9.49 1.10
CA TYR A 83 2.79 10.91 0.93
C TYR A 83 2.62 11.67 2.25
N PRO A 84 3.56 12.56 2.61
CA PRO A 84 3.49 13.29 3.87
C PRO A 84 2.48 14.45 3.76
N GLY A 85 1.30 14.31 4.38
CA GLY A 85 0.39 15.45 4.51
C GLY A 85 0.99 16.63 5.30
N PRO A 86 0.19 17.64 5.68
CA PRO A 86 -1.28 17.60 5.74
C PRO A 86 -1.99 18.16 4.50
N ASN A 87 -1.26 18.58 3.47
CA ASN A 87 -1.86 19.05 2.21
C ASN A 87 -2.22 17.87 1.29
N PHE A 88 -3.16 18.12 0.39
CA PHE A 88 -3.38 17.25 -0.76
C PHE A 88 -2.29 17.45 -1.80
N GLU A 89 -2.12 16.46 -2.65
CA GLU A 89 -1.14 16.42 -3.72
C GLU A 89 -1.49 17.46 -4.80
N THR A 90 -0.45 18.07 -5.39
CA THR A 90 -0.62 18.90 -6.59
C THR A 90 -0.87 18.00 -7.82
N ALA A 91 -1.42 18.59 -8.89
CA ALA A 91 -1.61 17.85 -10.14
C ALA A 91 -0.29 17.31 -10.76
N ALA A 92 0.85 17.95 -10.48
CA ALA A 92 2.15 17.46 -10.91
C ALA A 92 2.62 16.27 -10.07
N GLU A 93 2.38 16.27 -8.76
CA GLU A 93 2.68 15.16 -7.86
C GLU A 93 1.82 13.94 -8.20
N ILE A 94 0.54 14.11 -8.50
CA ILE A 94 -0.34 13.04 -8.98
C ILE A 94 0.23 12.39 -10.25
N ARG A 95 0.63 13.18 -11.24
CA ARG A 95 1.26 12.65 -12.46
C ARG A 95 2.58 11.92 -12.16
N MET A 96 3.39 12.46 -11.27
CA MET A 96 4.62 11.81 -10.83
C MET A 96 4.31 10.44 -10.22
N MET A 97 3.37 10.37 -9.28
CA MET A 97 2.98 9.12 -8.61
C MET A 97 2.47 8.06 -9.61
N GLN A 98 1.67 8.47 -10.60
CA GLN A 98 1.24 7.59 -11.70
C GLN A 98 2.43 7.07 -12.52
N ILE A 99 3.39 7.94 -12.87
CA ILE A 99 4.57 7.58 -13.65
C ILE A 99 5.47 6.58 -12.92
N ILE A 100 5.62 6.72 -11.60
CA ILE A 100 6.43 5.77 -10.81
C ILE A 100 5.68 4.48 -10.47
N GLY A 101 4.45 4.31 -10.90
CA GLY A 101 3.67 3.07 -10.77
C GLY A 101 2.76 3.01 -9.54
N GLY A 102 2.38 4.16 -8.97
CA GLY A 102 1.39 4.22 -7.91
C GLY A 102 -0.04 4.10 -8.44
N ASP A 103 -0.90 3.42 -7.69
CA ASP A 103 -2.31 3.23 -7.97
C ASP A 103 -3.22 3.99 -7.00
N VAL A 104 -2.78 4.14 -5.76
CA VAL A 104 -3.48 4.90 -4.70
C VAL A 104 -2.48 5.66 -3.83
N VAL A 105 -2.90 6.77 -3.23
CA VAL A 105 -2.07 7.64 -2.39
C VAL A 105 -2.78 8.03 -1.10
#